data_bf28148a334394299605a1a6cf9c39e0
#
_entry.id   bf28148a334394299605a1a6cf9c39e0
#
_cell.length_a   1.000
_cell.length_b   1.000
_cell.length_c   1.000
_cell.angle_alpha   90.00
_cell.angle_beta   90.00
_cell.angle_gamma   90.00
#
_symmetry.space_group_name_H-M   'P 1'
#
loop_
_entity.id
_entity.type
_entity.pdbx_description
1 polymer ?
#
loop_
_entity_poly.entity_id
_entity_poly.type
_entity_poly.pdbx_seq_one_letter_code
_entity_poly.pdbx_strand_id
1 'polypeptide(L)'
;VFATGKNAVVTVKDIKINTKGNSSRGLDATYGGTIHGENVDITTAGAHCAALATDRGEGNVYATGSTLSTSGEGSPVIYSTGNIVLTKSNGVAKGSEIACVEGKNSIFIEDSTLTGYKNHGVMLYQSFSGDAGTGTASFTAKNSTLRNYSDGAMFYITNTKAVASLTNTVIESPKNKNLIEVASDRWGTEG
;
A
#
# COMPACT_ATOMS: atom_id res chain seq x y z
N VAL A 1 -1.60 4.45 14.96
CA VAL A 1 -1.71 3.20 15.74
C VAL A 1 -0.53 2.32 15.38
N PHE A 2 0.14 1.76 16.38
CA PHE A 2 1.35 0.98 16.14
C PHE A 2 1.29 -0.34 16.93
N ALA A 3 1.58 -1.45 16.23
CA ALA A 3 1.69 -2.78 16.84
C ALA A 3 3.03 -3.42 16.42
N THR A 4 3.84 -3.82 17.37
CA THR A 4 5.15 -4.43 17.11
C THR A 4 5.37 -5.70 17.92
N GLY A 5 5.85 -6.74 17.25
CA GLY A 5 6.12 -8.06 17.86
C GLY A 5 4.97 -9.05 17.65
N LYS A 6 5.33 -10.35 17.54
CA LYS A 6 4.42 -11.45 17.15
C LYS A 6 3.14 -11.58 17.99
N ASN A 7 3.18 -11.14 19.25
CA ASN A 7 2.05 -11.24 20.16
C ASN A 7 1.28 -9.92 20.32
N ALA A 8 1.72 -8.86 19.63
CA ALA A 8 1.04 -7.58 19.68
C ALA A 8 -0.16 -7.60 18.74
N VAL A 9 -1.36 -7.50 19.31
CA VAL A 9 -2.62 -7.40 18.57
C VAL A 9 -3.36 -6.14 19.03
N VAL A 10 -3.70 -5.27 18.07
CA VAL A 10 -4.47 -4.05 18.33
C VAL A 10 -5.74 -4.08 17.52
N THR A 11 -6.86 -3.79 18.11
CA THR A 11 -8.14 -3.60 17.42
C THR A 11 -8.61 -2.16 17.64
N VAL A 12 -8.95 -1.48 16.55
CA VAL A 12 -9.50 -0.13 16.56
C VAL A 12 -10.78 -0.07 15.72
N LYS A 13 -11.75 0.65 16.21
CA LYS A 13 -13.06 0.77 15.56
C LYS A 13 -13.62 2.18 15.73
N ASP A 14 -14.27 2.68 14.67
CA ASP A 14 -14.97 3.97 14.67
C ASP A 14 -14.06 5.13 15.11
N ILE A 15 -12.83 5.17 14.61
CA ILE A 15 -11.85 6.20 15.00
C ILE A 15 -11.41 7.04 13.81
N LYS A 16 -10.96 8.26 14.13
CA LYS A 16 -10.33 9.18 13.18
C LYS A 16 -8.87 9.40 13.54
N ILE A 17 -7.99 9.25 12.54
CA ILE A 17 -6.55 9.43 12.67
C ILE A 17 -6.11 10.53 11.70
N ASN A 18 -5.49 11.59 12.22
CA ASN A 18 -4.89 12.66 11.42
C ASN A 18 -3.42 12.80 11.81
N THR A 19 -2.51 12.60 10.86
CA THR A 19 -1.08 12.81 11.08
C THR A 19 -0.53 13.89 10.15
N LYS A 20 0.43 14.68 10.63
CA LYS A 20 1.07 15.76 9.87
C LYS A 20 2.60 15.64 9.82
N GLY A 21 3.19 14.94 10.77
CA GLY A 21 4.64 14.72 10.82
C GLY A 21 5.10 13.71 9.78
N ASN A 22 6.34 13.82 9.34
CA ASN A 22 6.97 12.81 8.48
C ASN A 22 7.08 11.47 9.21
N SER A 23 7.03 10.37 8.48
CA SER A 23 7.08 8.99 8.99
C SER A 23 5.99 8.67 10.05
N SER A 24 4.90 9.45 10.05
CA SER A 24 3.75 9.27 10.96
C SER A 24 2.61 8.55 10.24
N ARG A 25 2.67 7.23 10.20
CA ARG A 25 1.71 6.37 9.51
C ARG A 25 0.38 6.28 10.25
N GLY A 26 -0.66 5.82 9.56
CA GLY A 26 -1.99 5.62 10.16
C GLY A 26 -2.05 4.37 11.04
N LEU A 27 -2.22 3.19 10.43
CA LEU A 27 -2.07 1.88 11.07
C LEU A 27 -0.75 1.28 10.62
N ASP A 28 0.13 0.92 11.55
CA ASP A 28 1.48 0.42 11.26
C ASP A 28 1.82 -0.79 12.12
N ALA A 29 2.02 -1.94 11.48
CA ALA A 29 2.35 -3.20 12.13
C ALA A 29 3.75 -3.68 11.73
N THR A 30 4.59 -4.00 12.72
CA THR A 30 5.98 -4.43 12.50
C THR A 30 6.33 -5.68 13.31
N TYR A 31 7.38 -6.41 12.88
CA TYR A 31 7.92 -7.58 13.59
C TYR A 31 6.85 -8.62 13.98
N GLY A 32 5.91 -8.87 13.04
CA GLY A 32 4.84 -9.83 13.23
C GLY A 32 3.63 -9.31 14.02
N GLY A 33 3.58 -8.02 14.35
CA GLY A 33 2.41 -7.40 14.98
C GLY A 33 1.18 -7.44 14.08
N THR A 34 0.00 -7.33 14.65
CA THR A 34 -1.29 -7.39 13.96
C THR A 34 -2.19 -6.23 14.36
N ILE A 35 -2.79 -5.57 13.37
CA ILE A 35 -3.79 -4.52 13.60
C ILE A 35 -5.07 -4.87 12.86
N HIS A 36 -6.20 -4.80 13.56
CA HIS A 36 -7.54 -4.85 13.00
C HIS A 36 -8.19 -3.46 13.09
N GLY A 37 -8.55 -2.88 11.94
CA GLY A 37 -9.24 -1.59 11.84
C GLY A 37 -10.62 -1.74 11.22
N GLU A 38 -11.65 -1.25 11.88
CA GLU A 38 -13.01 -1.21 11.36
C GLU A 38 -13.53 0.24 11.38
N ASN A 39 -14.05 0.72 10.26
CA ASN A 39 -14.55 2.08 10.11
C ASN A 39 -13.56 3.14 10.61
N VAL A 40 -12.36 3.12 10.03
CA VAL A 40 -11.28 4.05 10.39
C VAL A 40 -11.15 5.15 9.34
N ASP A 41 -11.23 6.42 9.74
CA ASP A 41 -10.95 7.57 8.88
C ASP A 41 -9.51 8.03 9.09
N ILE A 42 -8.64 7.77 8.11
CA ILE A 42 -7.20 8.07 8.21
C ILE A 42 -6.82 9.15 7.21
N THR A 43 -6.21 10.22 7.68
CA THR A 43 -5.57 11.25 6.87
C THR A 43 -4.12 11.43 7.27
N THR A 44 -3.20 11.26 6.34
CA THR A 44 -1.77 11.52 6.56
C THR A 44 -1.27 12.61 5.61
N ALA A 45 -0.48 13.57 6.12
CA ALA A 45 0.01 14.70 5.33
C ALA A 45 1.55 14.78 5.23
N GLY A 46 2.28 14.12 6.12
CA GLY A 46 3.75 14.09 6.10
C GLY A 46 4.32 13.18 5.02
N ALA A 47 5.60 13.31 4.73
CA ALA A 47 6.33 12.42 3.83
C ALA A 47 6.54 11.04 4.47
N HIS A 48 6.53 9.99 3.66
CA HIS A 48 6.69 8.58 4.06
C HIS A 48 5.64 8.13 5.08
N CYS A 49 4.38 8.52 4.87
CA CYS A 49 3.26 8.30 5.77
C CYS A 49 2.12 7.55 5.10
N ALA A 50 2.29 6.25 4.84
CA ALA A 50 1.19 5.43 4.36
C ALA A 50 0.02 5.41 5.35
N ALA A 51 -1.22 5.30 4.85
CA ALA A 51 -2.38 5.15 5.72
C ALA A 51 -2.39 3.78 6.40
N LEU A 52 -2.11 2.72 5.64
CA LEU A 52 -1.90 1.37 6.14
C LEU A 52 -0.47 0.94 5.81
N ALA A 53 0.27 0.50 6.81
CA ALA A 53 1.66 0.08 6.66
C ALA A 53 1.95 -1.22 7.41
N THR A 54 2.84 -2.02 6.82
CA THR A 54 3.67 -2.96 7.53
C THR A 54 5.11 -2.57 7.24
N ASP A 55 5.94 -2.49 8.25
CA ASP A 55 7.32 -2.04 8.12
C ASP A 55 8.22 -2.97 8.93
N ARG A 56 9.34 -3.38 8.36
CA ARG A 56 10.36 -4.26 8.98
C ARG A 56 9.85 -5.48 9.71
N GLY A 57 10.37 -6.64 9.33
CA GLY A 57 10.11 -7.90 10.05
C GLY A 57 8.70 -8.42 9.90
N GLU A 58 8.03 -8.03 8.82
CA GLU A 58 6.68 -8.42 8.47
C GLU A 58 5.65 -8.04 9.55
N GLY A 59 4.41 -7.89 9.19
CA GLY A 59 3.29 -7.60 10.06
C GLY A 59 1.98 -7.84 9.33
N ASN A 60 0.87 -7.66 10.01
CA ASN A 60 -0.44 -7.83 9.43
C ASN A 60 -1.34 -6.63 9.71
N VAL A 61 -1.97 -6.09 8.69
CA VAL A 61 -3.00 -5.06 8.84
C VAL A 61 -4.26 -5.50 8.12
N TYR A 62 -5.36 -5.55 8.83
CA TYR A 62 -6.68 -5.86 8.29
C TYR A 62 -7.57 -4.64 8.51
N ALA A 63 -8.00 -3.99 7.43
CA ALA A 63 -8.88 -2.82 7.51
C ALA A 63 -10.16 -3.04 6.70
N THR A 64 -11.29 -2.64 7.26
CA THR A 64 -12.60 -2.74 6.60
C THR A 64 -13.44 -1.49 6.80
N GLY A 65 -14.27 -1.14 5.81
CA GLY A 65 -15.19 -0.01 5.87
C GLY A 65 -14.53 1.35 6.09
N SER A 66 -13.28 1.50 5.67
CA SER A 66 -12.41 2.62 6.05
C SER A 66 -12.26 3.65 4.94
N THR A 67 -11.98 4.90 5.31
CA THR A 67 -11.66 6.01 4.41
C THR A 67 -10.23 6.45 4.63
N LEU A 68 -9.41 6.38 3.57
CA LEU A 68 -7.96 6.57 3.65
C LEU A 68 -7.52 7.71 2.72
N SER A 69 -6.75 8.66 3.21
CA SER A 69 -6.22 9.77 2.42
C SER A 69 -4.77 10.05 2.78
N THR A 70 -3.90 10.07 1.78
CA THR A 70 -2.50 10.43 1.95
C THR A 70 -2.13 11.57 1.00
N SER A 71 -1.28 12.52 1.44
CA SER A 71 -0.91 13.66 0.61
C SER A 71 0.60 13.94 0.56
N GLY A 72 1.38 13.38 1.45
CA GLY A 72 2.82 13.59 1.50
C GLY A 72 3.58 12.85 0.40
N GLU A 73 4.79 13.28 0.12
CA GLU A 73 5.70 12.59 -0.79
C GLU A 73 6.03 11.19 -0.27
N GLY A 74 6.10 10.20 -1.18
CA GLY A 74 6.37 8.81 -0.80
C GLY A 74 5.35 8.22 0.17
N SER A 75 4.10 8.71 0.16
CA SER A 75 3.04 8.31 1.08
C SER A 75 1.91 7.62 0.32
N PRO A 76 2.04 6.32 0.01
CA PRO A 76 0.98 5.55 -0.62
C PRO A 76 -0.21 5.36 0.34
N VAL A 77 -1.37 4.95 -0.18
CA VAL A 77 -2.48 4.52 0.69
C VAL A 77 -2.06 3.28 1.47
N ILE A 78 -1.41 2.32 0.78
CA ILE A 78 -1.00 1.04 1.37
C ILE A 78 0.48 0.78 1.06
N TYR A 79 1.27 0.51 2.10
CA TYR A 79 2.68 0.10 1.98
C TYR A 79 2.91 -1.23 2.71
N SER A 80 3.26 -2.27 1.97
CA SER A 80 3.38 -3.62 2.51
C SER A 80 4.80 -4.19 2.41
N THR A 81 5.41 -4.44 3.56
CA THR A 81 6.51 -5.36 3.79
C THR A 81 6.06 -6.55 4.64
N GLY A 82 4.78 -6.91 4.57
CA GLY A 82 4.11 -8.00 5.28
C GLY A 82 2.83 -8.39 4.56
N ASN A 83 1.73 -8.40 5.26
CA ASN A 83 0.43 -8.72 4.70
C ASN A 83 -0.60 -7.65 5.05
N ILE A 84 -1.23 -7.04 4.04
CA ILE A 84 -2.28 -6.04 4.24
C ILE A 84 -3.54 -6.46 3.49
N VAL A 85 -4.66 -6.47 4.19
CA VAL A 85 -5.99 -6.75 3.65
C VAL A 85 -6.88 -5.53 3.84
N LEU A 86 -7.45 -5.02 2.75
CA LEU A 86 -8.37 -3.90 2.75
C LEU A 86 -9.69 -4.29 2.09
N THR A 87 -10.81 -4.12 2.80
CA THR A 87 -12.12 -4.45 2.26
C THR A 87 -13.12 -3.31 2.45
N LYS A 88 -14.08 -3.18 1.52
CA LYS A 88 -15.20 -2.23 1.58
C LYS A 88 -14.78 -0.79 1.90
N SER A 89 -13.67 -0.35 1.32
CA SER A 89 -12.98 0.87 1.70
C SER A 89 -12.67 1.76 0.50
N ASN A 90 -12.40 3.04 0.80
CA ASN A 90 -11.96 4.01 -0.19
C ASN A 90 -10.60 4.60 0.19
N GLY A 91 -9.71 4.75 -0.79
CA GLY A 91 -8.39 5.32 -0.56
C GLY A 91 -7.95 6.29 -1.65
N VAL A 92 -7.27 7.37 -1.26
CA VAL A 92 -6.72 8.38 -2.17
C VAL A 92 -5.27 8.68 -1.82
N ALA A 93 -4.36 8.49 -2.77
CA ALA A 93 -2.96 8.91 -2.68
C ALA A 93 -2.71 10.13 -3.58
N LYS A 94 -2.28 11.26 -3.01
CA LYS A 94 -1.99 12.49 -3.75
C LYS A 94 -0.51 12.70 -4.04
N GLY A 95 0.36 12.14 -3.22
CA GLY A 95 1.82 12.37 -3.27
C GLY A 95 2.66 11.12 -3.58
N SER A 96 2.03 9.99 -3.91
CA SER A 96 2.71 8.73 -4.16
C SER A 96 1.82 7.78 -4.97
N GLU A 97 2.25 6.53 -5.11
CA GLU A 97 1.49 5.42 -5.63
C GLU A 97 0.24 5.13 -4.78
N ILE A 98 -0.71 4.42 -5.34
CA ILE A 98 -1.87 3.91 -4.60
C ILE A 98 -1.43 2.88 -3.56
N ALA A 99 -0.60 1.94 -4.01
CA ALA A 99 -0.14 0.82 -3.19
C ALA A 99 1.27 0.40 -3.59
N CYS A 100 2.08 0.03 -2.60
CA CYS A 100 3.42 -0.51 -2.80
C CYS A 100 3.57 -1.85 -2.08
N VAL A 101 4.03 -2.87 -2.80
CA VAL A 101 4.40 -4.17 -2.24
C VAL A 101 5.89 -4.36 -2.39
N GLU A 102 6.60 -4.51 -1.29
CA GLU A 102 8.05 -4.73 -1.27
C GLU A 102 8.37 -6.18 -0.93
N GLY A 103 9.20 -6.81 -1.78
CA GLY A 103 9.68 -8.18 -1.57
C GLY A 103 8.58 -9.24 -1.66
N LYS A 104 8.73 -10.33 -0.93
CA LYS A 104 7.81 -11.50 -0.92
C LYS A 104 6.44 -11.26 -0.28
N ASN A 105 6.04 -10.03 -0.10
CA ASN A 105 4.90 -9.62 0.68
C ASN A 105 3.62 -9.44 -0.15
N SER A 106 2.52 -9.07 0.49
CA SER A 106 1.22 -9.08 -0.16
C SER A 106 0.30 -7.92 0.22
N ILE A 107 -0.53 -7.55 -0.74
CA ILE A 107 -1.73 -6.72 -0.54
C ILE A 107 -2.92 -7.44 -1.18
N PHE A 108 -4.00 -7.54 -0.43
CA PHE A 108 -5.30 -7.99 -0.91
C PHE A 108 -6.33 -6.88 -0.72
N ILE A 109 -7.07 -6.55 -1.78
CA ILE A 109 -8.20 -5.61 -1.70
C ILE A 109 -9.48 -6.24 -2.26
N GLU A 110 -10.61 -5.94 -1.63
CA GLU A 110 -11.93 -6.40 -2.08
C GLU A 110 -13.00 -5.34 -1.83
N ASP A 111 -13.95 -5.20 -2.75
CA ASP A 111 -15.06 -4.26 -2.66
C ASP A 111 -14.61 -2.81 -2.38
N SER A 112 -13.48 -2.40 -2.96
CA SER A 112 -12.79 -1.16 -2.60
C SER A 112 -12.46 -0.29 -3.80
N THR A 113 -12.34 1.02 -3.57
CA THR A 113 -11.90 1.97 -4.60
C THR A 113 -10.65 2.69 -4.15
N LEU A 114 -9.58 2.60 -4.95
CA LEU A 114 -8.32 3.29 -4.69
C LEU A 114 -7.96 4.21 -5.85
N THR A 115 -7.54 5.44 -5.53
CA THR A 115 -7.23 6.47 -6.53
C THR A 115 -5.85 7.08 -6.26
N GLY A 116 -5.01 7.19 -7.29
CA GLY A 116 -3.69 7.81 -7.25
C GLY A 116 -3.54 8.95 -8.25
N TYR A 117 -2.67 9.91 -7.92
CA TYR A 117 -2.43 11.10 -8.74
C TYR A 117 -0.96 11.32 -9.10
N LYS A 118 -0.04 10.53 -8.56
CA LYS A 118 1.40 10.72 -8.77
C LYS A 118 2.11 9.37 -8.92
N ASN A 119 3.17 9.36 -9.72
CA ASN A 119 4.02 8.22 -10.05
C ASN A 119 3.23 7.08 -10.76
N HIS A 120 3.10 5.93 -10.15
CA HIS A 120 2.40 4.76 -10.69
C HIS A 120 1.12 4.46 -9.90
N GLY A 121 0.29 3.55 -10.38
CA GLY A 121 -0.84 3.06 -9.60
C GLY A 121 -0.38 2.13 -8.49
N VAL A 122 0.04 0.92 -8.83
CA VAL A 122 0.55 -0.09 -7.90
C VAL A 122 2.01 -0.39 -8.24
N MET A 123 2.90 -0.29 -7.27
CA MET A 123 4.30 -0.64 -7.40
C MET A 123 4.60 -1.95 -6.69
N LEU A 124 5.18 -2.91 -7.44
CA LEU A 124 5.67 -4.18 -6.91
C LEU A 124 7.19 -4.21 -7.11
N TYR A 125 7.95 -4.21 -6.04
CA TYR A 125 9.37 -4.00 -6.12
C TYR A 125 10.18 -4.73 -5.04
N GLN A 126 11.48 -4.78 -5.23
CA GLN A 126 12.45 -5.17 -4.20
C GLN A 126 13.41 -4.01 -4.00
N SER A 127 13.54 -3.56 -2.76
CA SER A 127 14.62 -2.66 -2.35
C SER A 127 15.83 -3.45 -1.80
N PHE A 128 16.94 -2.77 -1.67
CA PHE A 128 18.14 -3.31 -1.00
C PHE A 128 18.27 -2.88 0.46
N SER A 129 17.24 -2.24 1.01
CA SER A 129 17.25 -1.82 2.42
C SER A 129 17.34 -3.00 3.40
N GLY A 130 16.96 -4.20 2.96
CA GLY A 130 16.86 -5.37 3.83
C GLY A 130 15.59 -5.39 4.69
N ASP A 131 14.72 -4.42 4.54
CA ASP A 131 13.46 -4.31 5.31
C ASP A 131 12.45 -5.38 4.92
N ALA A 132 12.48 -5.84 3.65
CA ALA A 132 11.63 -6.90 3.15
C ALA A 132 12.44 -8.09 2.62
N GLY A 133 12.00 -9.31 2.93
CA GLY A 133 12.58 -10.52 2.39
C GLY A 133 12.34 -10.65 0.88
N THR A 134 13.34 -11.17 0.16
CA THR A 134 13.26 -11.40 -1.29
C THR A 134 12.25 -12.49 -1.63
N GLY A 135 11.56 -12.35 -2.77
CA GLY A 135 10.59 -13.35 -3.25
C GLY A 135 9.59 -12.74 -4.21
N THR A 136 8.42 -13.34 -4.31
CA THR A 136 7.37 -12.87 -5.23
C THR A 136 6.46 -11.87 -4.53
N ALA A 137 6.45 -10.62 -5.02
CA ALA A 137 5.50 -9.61 -4.59
C ALA A 137 4.09 -9.95 -5.11
N SER A 138 3.07 -9.83 -4.28
CA SER A 138 1.69 -10.21 -4.63
C SER A 138 0.70 -9.06 -4.40
N PHE A 139 -0.07 -8.74 -5.43
CA PHE A 139 -1.20 -7.82 -5.34
C PHE A 139 -2.46 -8.49 -5.87
N THR A 140 -3.50 -8.53 -5.07
CA THR A 140 -4.79 -9.10 -5.48
C THR A 140 -5.90 -8.07 -5.29
N ALA A 141 -6.74 -7.90 -6.32
CA ALA A 141 -7.93 -7.06 -6.25
C ALA A 141 -9.15 -7.84 -6.74
N LYS A 142 -10.25 -7.74 -5.97
CA LYS A 142 -11.55 -8.32 -6.33
C LYS A 142 -12.64 -7.28 -6.20
N ASN A 143 -13.60 -7.29 -7.13
CA ASN A 143 -14.79 -6.42 -7.10
C ASN A 143 -14.42 -4.95 -6.82
N SER A 144 -13.30 -4.48 -7.31
CA SER A 144 -12.70 -3.22 -6.89
C SER A 144 -12.48 -2.27 -8.08
N THR A 145 -12.19 -1.01 -7.78
CA THR A 145 -11.82 -0.01 -8.78
C THR A 145 -10.45 0.59 -8.44
N LEU A 146 -9.54 0.55 -9.40
CA LEU A 146 -8.22 1.19 -9.33
C LEU A 146 -8.17 2.34 -10.31
N ARG A 147 -7.87 3.56 -9.84
CA ARG A 147 -7.73 4.76 -10.68
C ARG A 147 -6.35 5.34 -10.57
N ASN A 148 -5.65 5.48 -11.67
CA ASN A 148 -4.38 6.20 -11.73
C ASN A 148 -4.47 7.39 -12.68
N TYR A 149 -4.47 8.61 -12.14
CA TYR A 149 -4.49 9.85 -12.90
C TYR A 149 -3.10 10.45 -13.13
N SER A 150 -2.03 9.73 -12.79
CA SER A 150 -0.66 10.10 -13.14
C SER A 150 -0.31 9.66 -14.58
N ASP A 151 0.88 9.99 -15.03
CA ASP A 151 1.41 9.56 -16.32
C ASP A 151 2.10 8.17 -16.26
N GLY A 152 2.32 7.61 -15.07
CA GLY A 152 2.94 6.31 -14.88
C GLY A 152 1.98 5.13 -15.06
N ALA A 153 2.52 3.93 -15.26
CA ALA A 153 1.75 2.71 -15.44
C ALA A 153 0.82 2.41 -14.25
N MET A 154 -0.29 1.71 -14.48
CA MET A 154 -1.12 1.22 -13.39
C MET A 154 -0.37 0.20 -12.53
N PHE A 155 0.37 -0.71 -13.17
CA PHE A 155 1.24 -1.66 -12.47
C PHE A 155 2.69 -1.45 -12.91
N TYR A 156 3.53 -1.05 -11.97
CA TYR A 156 4.97 -0.91 -12.17
C TYR A 156 5.71 -1.99 -11.38
N ILE A 157 6.50 -2.80 -12.09
CA ILE A 157 7.20 -3.94 -11.51
C ILE A 157 8.70 -3.74 -11.72
N THR A 158 9.46 -3.72 -10.64
CA THR A 158 10.91 -3.56 -10.73
C THR A 158 11.68 -4.40 -9.70
N ASN A 159 12.75 -5.02 -10.16
CA ASN A 159 13.72 -5.79 -9.35
C ASN A 159 13.13 -6.97 -8.55
N THR A 160 11.93 -7.44 -8.89
CA THR A 160 11.27 -8.56 -8.20
C THR A 160 10.47 -9.42 -9.17
N LYS A 161 10.14 -10.63 -8.75
CA LYS A 161 9.05 -11.40 -9.34
C LYS A 161 7.74 -10.90 -8.77
N ALA A 162 6.71 -10.75 -9.60
CA ALA A 162 5.43 -10.25 -9.14
C ALA A 162 4.24 -11.02 -9.70
N VAL A 163 3.16 -11.04 -8.93
CA VAL A 163 1.85 -11.53 -9.34
C VAL A 163 0.81 -10.45 -9.05
N ALA A 164 0.10 -10.02 -10.10
CA ALA A 164 -1.08 -9.17 -9.98
C ALA A 164 -2.31 -9.97 -10.41
N SER A 165 -3.21 -10.26 -9.47
CA SER A 165 -4.44 -11.01 -9.71
C SER A 165 -5.65 -10.08 -9.61
N LEU A 166 -6.43 -10.00 -10.69
CA LEU A 166 -7.58 -9.10 -10.78
C LEU A 166 -8.85 -9.89 -11.13
N THR A 167 -9.89 -9.73 -10.33
CA THR A 167 -11.20 -10.34 -10.59
C THR A 167 -12.29 -9.29 -10.43
N ASN A 168 -13.16 -9.14 -11.43
CA ASN A 168 -14.22 -8.12 -11.45
C ASN A 168 -13.70 -6.72 -11.05
N THR A 169 -12.52 -6.36 -11.54
CA THR A 169 -11.84 -5.11 -11.15
C THR A 169 -11.82 -4.15 -12.31
N VAL A 170 -12.28 -2.94 -12.06
CA VAL A 170 -12.22 -1.83 -13.04
C VAL A 170 -10.89 -1.11 -12.88
N ILE A 171 -10.23 -0.86 -14.02
CA ILE A 171 -9.00 -0.08 -14.07
C ILE A 171 -9.23 1.18 -14.92
N GLU A 172 -8.98 2.34 -14.32
CA GLU A 172 -9.04 3.63 -14.98
C GLU A 172 -7.65 4.29 -14.94
N SER A 173 -7.03 4.42 -16.10
CA SER A 173 -5.69 5.00 -16.25
C SER A 173 -5.61 5.85 -17.52
N PRO A 174 -6.31 7.01 -17.53
CA PRO A 174 -6.57 7.74 -18.77
C PRO A 174 -5.35 8.45 -19.36
N LYS A 175 -4.29 8.65 -18.59
CA LYS A 175 -3.11 9.41 -19.04
C LYS A 175 -1.94 8.55 -19.48
N ASN A 176 -1.82 7.33 -18.98
CA ASN A 176 -0.66 6.51 -19.31
C ASN A 176 -0.81 5.72 -20.60
N LYS A 177 0.33 5.35 -21.18
CA LYS A 177 0.39 4.54 -22.40
C LYS A 177 0.45 3.05 -22.11
N ASN A 178 0.95 2.66 -20.92
CA ASN A 178 1.18 1.28 -20.53
C ASN A 178 0.35 0.95 -19.28
N LEU A 179 -0.45 -0.08 -19.37
CA LEU A 179 -1.16 -0.60 -18.21
C LEU A 179 -0.19 -1.29 -17.24
N ILE A 180 0.75 -2.04 -17.79
CA ILE A 180 1.78 -2.77 -17.04
C ILE A 180 3.13 -2.36 -17.60
N GLU A 181 4.05 -2.02 -16.72
CA GLU A 181 5.44 -1.73 -17.04
C GLU A 181 6.34 -2.58 -16.15
N VAL A 182 7.27 -3.29 -16.79
CA VAL A 182 8.30 -4.09 -16.10
C VAL A 182 9.64 -3.51 -16.48
N ALA A 183 10.36 -2.98 -15.52
CA ALA A 183 11.64 -2.33 -15.74
C ALA A 183 12.67 -2.73 -14.70
N SER A 184 13.95 -2.68 -15.07
CA SER A 184 15.03 -2.66 -14.11
C SER A 184 15.31 -1.21 -13.77
N ASP A 185 15.17 -0.85 -12.51
CA ASP A 185 15.26 0.51 -12.04
C ASP A 185 16.30 0.62 -10.91
N ARG A 186 16.79 1.83 -10.67
CA ARG A 186 17.65 2.12 -9.51
C ARG A 186 16.92 2.01 -8.17
N TRP A 187 15.61 2.07 -8.18
CA TRP A 187 14.80 1.78 -7.00
C TRP A 187 15.13 0.38 -6.50
N GLY A 188 15.83 0.30 -5.42
CA GLY A 188 16.26 -0.94 -4.87
C GLY A 188 17.57 -1.50 -5.46
N THR A 189 18.29 -0.82 -6.34
CA THR A 189 19.67 -1.14 -6.72
C THR A 189 20.72 -0.35 -5.94
N GLU A 190 20.29 0.35 -4.92
CA GLU A 190 21.19 1.08 -4.04
C GLU A 190 21.89 0.12 -3.07
N GLY A 191 22.97 -0.41 -3.52
CA GLY A 191 23.95 -1.15 -2.77
C GLY A 191 25.32 -0.84 -3.27
#